data_1c0d07890516edcab42e82f402607db8
#
_entry.id   1c0d07890516edcab42e82f402607db8
#
_cell.length_a   1.000
_cell.length_b   1.000
_cell.length_c   1.000
_cell.angle_alpha   90.00
_cell.angle_beta   90.00
_cell.angle_gamma   90.00
#
_symmetry.space_group_name_H-M   'P 1'
#
loop_
_entity.id
_entity.type
_entity.pdbx_description
1 polymer ?
#
loop_
_entity_poly.entity_id
_entity_poly.type
_entity_poly.pdbx_seq_one_letter_code
_entity_poly.pdbx_strand_id
1 'polypeptide(L)'
;MSGTAYRRARIFGAIATMVILAVASAQAQQTPDYEAIVASPDRTDGDRQADTRRQPAKMLAFTGVKTGMKVLDMEASAGYSTELLARAVGPTGIVYAQDSAAVIERFVKDKFDIRARKPAMKNVVHVVRDFDDPIPPDVSGLDLITFFFAYHDITYMEVDRPTMNKKMLAALKPGGFLIIADHSARPGDGVSVAKTLHRVEESIVRQELEAAGFKLVEEGNFLRNPEDPREAAVFRPQVPNDEFVLKYQKPL
;
A
#
# COMPACT_ATOMS: atom_id res chain seq x y z
N MET A 1 -73.03 -25.60 -54.96
CA MET A 1 -72.97 -25.28 -53.57
C MET A 1 -71.46 -25.21 -53.16
N SER A 2 -71.03 -24.00 -52.90
CA SER A 2 -69.67 -23.57 -52.80
C SER A 2 -69.12 -23.86 -51.34
N GLY A 3 -68.01 -24.56 -51.22
CA GLY A 3 -67.34 -24.81 -49.96
C GLY A 3 -65.98 -24.15 -49.98
N THR A 4 -65.86 -23.06 -49.25
CA THR A 4 -64.65 -22.22 -49.15
C THR A 4 -63.67 -22.79 -48.12
N ALA A 5 -62.48 -23.22 -48.55
CA ALA A 5 -61.41 -23.71 -47.69
C ALA A 5 -60.57 -22.55 -47.21
N TYR A 6 -60.50 -22.35 -45.85
CA TYR A 6 -59.61 -21.41 -45.21
C TYR A 6 -58.21 -22.05 -45.02
N ARG A 7 -57.20 -21.47 -45.70
CA ARG A 7 -55.75 -21.75 -45.43
C ARG A 7 -55.28 -20.94 -44.22
N ARG A 8 -54.91 -21.61 -43.16
CA ARG A 8 -54.20 -21.00 -42.02
C ARG A 8 -52.70 -20.89 -42.34
N ALA A 9 -52.21 -19.67 -42.48
CA ALA A 9 -50.80 -19.37 -42.56
C ALA A 9 -50.16 -19.46 -41.13
N ARG A 10 -49.18 -20.35 -40.94
CA ARG A 10 -48.36 -20.39 -39.75
C ARG A 10 -47.16 -19.46 -39.93
N ILE A 11 -47.12 -18.37 -39.14
CA ILE A 11 -46.00 -17.46 -39.08
C ILE A 11 -45.03 -18.07 -38.05
N PHE A 12 -43.88 -18.57 -38.50
CA PHE A 12 -42.76 -18.91 -37.65
C PHE A 12 -41.96 -17.65 -37.37
N GLY A 13 -42.14 -17.09 -36.16
CA GLY A 13 -41.29 -16.01 -35.67
C GLY A 13 -39.96 -16.61 -35.16
N ALA A 14 -38.88 -16.36 -35.87
CA ALA A 14 -37.52 -16.68 -35.38
C ALA A 14 -37.10 -15.57 -34.40
N ILE A 15 -37.05 -15.92 -33.09
CA ILE A 15 -36.47 -15.05 -32.08
C ILE A 15 -34.94 -15.26 -32.14
N ALA A 16 -34.24 -14.31 -32.73
CA ALA A 16 -32.78 -14.26 -32.70
C ALA A 16 -32.33 -13.73 -31.31
N THR A 17 -31.93 -14.61 -30.43
CA THR A 17 -31.34 -14.25 -29.15
C THR A 17 -29.90 -13.75 -29.39
N MET A 18 -29.70 -12.45 -29.34
CA MET A 18 -28.39 -11.80 -29.45
C MET A 18 -27.67 -11.94 -28.09
N VAL A 19 -26.74 -12.90 -27.99
CA VAL A 19 -25.86 -13.03 -26.83
C VAL A 19 -24.76 -11.97 -26.96
N ILE A 20 -24.89 -10.88 -26.19
CA ILE A 20 -23.81 -9.88 -26.06
C ILE A 20 -22.77 -10.46 -25.10
N LEU A 21 -21.71 -11.04 -25.63
CA LEU A 21 -20.51 -11.35 -24.87
C LEU A 21 -19.80 -10.03 -24.52
N ALA A 22 -19.95 -9.57 -23.27
CA ALA A 22 -19.13 -8.52 -22.71
C ALA A 22 -17.70 -9.07 -22.54
N VAL A 23 -16.83 -8.81 -23.50
CA VAL A 23 -15.38 -9.04 -23.35
C VAL A 23 -14.86 -7.95 -22.43
N ALA A 24 -14.74 -8.24 -21.13
CA ALA A 24 -13.97 -7.42 -20.22
C ALA A 24 -12.49 -7.53 -20.67
N SER A 25 -12.02 -6.57 -21.44
CA SER A 25 -10.61 -6.43 -21.73
C SER A 25 -9.90 -6.13 -20.40
N ALA A 26 -9.16 -7.11 -19.87
CA ALA A 26 -8.21 -6.89 -18.81
C ALA A 26 -7.15 -5.92 -19.35
N GLN A 27 -7.32 -4.63 -19.06
CA GLN A 27 -6.29 -3.64 -19.37
C GLN A 27 -5.03 -4.03 -18.61
N ALA A 28 -3.96 -4.35 -19.34
CA ALA A 28 -2.68 -4.67 -18.74
C ALA A 28 -2.24 -3.51 -17.83
N GLN A 29 -1.94 -3.82 -16.58
CA GLN A 29 -1.47 -2.84 -15.62
C GLN A 29 -0.16 -2.23 -16.12
N GLN A 30 -0.17 -0.94 -16.43
CA GLN A 30 0.99 -0.21 -16.94
C GLN A 30 1.85 0.29 -15.78
N THR A 31 3.17 0.25 -15.98
CA THR A 31 4.11 0.88 -15.05
C THR A 31 4.10 2.38 -15.32
N PRO A 32 3.74 3.22 -14.33
CA PRO A 32 3.74 4.66 -14.49
C PRO A 32 5.16 5.23 -14.50
N ASP A 33 5.31 6.45 -14.99
CA ASP A 33 6.55 7.21 -14.85
C ASP A 33 6.69 7.73 -13.41
N TYR A 34 7.46 7.04 -12.59
CA TYR A 34 7.64 7.38 -11.18
C TYR A 34 8.38 8.71 -10.98
N GLU A 35 9.32 9.05 -11.86
CA GLU A 35 10.03 10.34 -11.80
C GLU A 35 9.07 11.49 -12.07
N ALA A 36 8.20 11.37 -13.08
CA ALA A 36 7.17 12.36 -13.35
C ALA A 36 6.17 12.51 -12.19
N ILE A 37 5.81 11.40 -11.51
CA ILE A 37 4.97 11.43 -10.31
C ILE A 37 5.64 12.26 -9.21
N VAL A 38 6.91 12.00 -8.93
CA VAL A 38 7.69 12.71 -7.90
C VAL A 38 7.89 14.18 -8.26
N ALA A 39 8.08 14.49 -9.55
CA ALA A 39 8.24 15.85 -10.06
C ALA A 39 6.94 16.66 -10.15
N SER A 40 5.78 16.08 -9.82
CA SER A 40 4.47 16.77 -9.95
C SER A 40 4.46 18.14 -9.29
N PRO A 41 4.04 19.20 -10.01
CA PRO A 41 4.21 20.59 -9.55
C PRO A 41 3.36 20.96 -8.34
N ASP A 42 2.27 20.25 -8.08
CA ASP A 42 1.35 20.47 -6.95
C ASP A 42 1.76 19.76 -5.65
N ARG A 43 2.94 19.12 -5.64
CA ARG A 43 3.55 18.61 -4.40
C ARG A 43 4.17 19.75 -3.61
N THR A 44 4.12 19.64 -2.29
CA THR A 44 4.58 20.70 -1.38
C THR A 44 6.11 20.75 -1.25
N ASP A 45 6.65 21.87 -0.77
CA ASP A 45 8.08 21.96 -0.45
C ASP A 45 8.49 20.98 0.65
N GLY A 46 7.60 20.72 1.63
CA GLY A 46 7.82 19.70 2.64
C GLY A 46 7.92 18.30 2.05
N ASP A 47 7.13 17.99 1.00
CA ASP A 47 7.25 16.71 0.28
C ASP A 47 8.62 16.62 -0.41
N ARG A 48 9.07 17.70 -1.09
CA ARG A 48 10.37 17.74 -1.79
C ARG A 48 11.54 17.62 -0.82
N GLN A 49 11.42 18.21 0.36
CA GLN A 49 12.42 18.04 1.42
C GLN A 49 12.47 16.58 1.91
N ALA A 50 11.31 15.92 2.08
CA ALA A 50 11.25 14.51 2.43
C ALA A 50 11.82 13.59 1.34
N ASP A 51 11.66 13.97 0.05
CA ASP A 51 12.16 13.21 -1.10
C ASP A 51 13.67 12.97 -1.04
N THR A 52 14.45 13.95 -0.54
CA THR A 52 15.91 13.85 -0.45
C THR A 52 16.36 12.65 0.39
N ARG A 53 15.58 12.29 1.41
CA ARG A 53 15.86 11.17 2.29
C ARG A 53 15.13 9.90 1.83
N ARG A 54 13.85 10.01 1.43
CA ARG A 54 12.98 8.85 1.17
C ARG A 54 13.15 8.24 -0.23
N GLN A 55 13.85 8.92 -1.15
CA GLN A 55 14.11 8.48 -2.53
C GLN A 55 12.85 7.89 -3.21
N PRO A 56 11.72 8.66 -3.29
CA PRO A 56 10.41 8.11 -3.58
C PRO A 56 10.28 7.45 -4.95
N ALA A 57 11.00 7.91 -5.98
CA ALA A 57 10.96 7.26 -7.29
C ALA A 57 11.55 5.85 -7.24
N LYS A 58 12.66 5.65 -6.51
CA LYS A 58 13.23 4.32 -6.28
C LYS A 58 12.32 3.46 -5.41
N MET A 59 11.68 4.05 -4.38
CA MET A 59 10.73 3.33 -3.54
C MET A 59 9.52 2.86 -4.37
N LEU A 60 8.91 3.72 -5.18
CA LEU A 60 7.81 3.34 -6.07
C LEU A 60 8.23 2.23 -7.05
N ALA A 61 9.42 2.36 -7.66
CA ALA A 61 9.95 1.33 -8.55
C ALA A 61 10.12 -0.02 -7.82
N PHE A 62 10.65 0.01 -6.61
CA PHE A 62 10.82 -1.18 -5.79
C PHE A 62 9.48 -1.81 -5.40
N THR A 63 8.45 -1.03 -5.06
CA THR A 63 7.11 -1.56 -4.79
C THR A 63 6.54 -2.29 -6.00
N GLY A 64 6.88 -1.85 -7.21
CA GLY A 64 6.30 -2.34 -8.46
C GLY A 64 4.84 -1.92 -8.64
N VAL A 65 4.40 -0.84 -7.96
CA VAL A 65 3.03 -0.33 -8.07
C VAL A 65 2.70 0.05 -9.52
N LYS A 66 1.50 -0.34 -9.98
CA LYS A 66 1.04 -0.11 -11.36
C LYS A 66 -0.35 0.51 -11.38
N THR A 67 -0.72 1.08 -12.53
CA THR A 67 -2.07 1.59 -12.74
C THR A 67 -3.13 0.53 -12.52
N GLY A 68 -4.24 0.92 -11.89
CA GLY A 68 -5.36 0.02 -11.59
C GLY A 68 -5.21 -0.88 -10.37
N MET A 69 -4.07 -0.84 -9.66
CA MET A 69 -3.86 -1.65 -8.46
C MET A 69 -4.75 -1.21 -7.30
N LYS A 70 -5.10 -2.18 -6.44
CA LYS A 70 -5.66 -1.97 -5.10
C LYS A 70 -4.52 -2.00 -4.09
N VAL A 71 -4.32 -0.92 -3.38
CA VAL A 71 -3.20 -0.75 -2.43
C VAL A 71 -3.74 -0.43 -1.05
N LEU A 72 -3.14 -1.00 0.00
CA LEU A 72 -3.28 -0.55 1.38
C LEU A 72 -1.96 0.10 1.81
N ASP A 73 -2.03 1.35 2.27
CA ASP A 73 -0.92 2.09 2.87
C ASP A 73 -1.13 2.13 4.38
N MET A 74 -0.36 1.32 5.11
CA MET A 74 -0.43 1.19 6.58
C MET A 74 0.25 2.37 7.23
N GLU A 75 -0.39 2.96 8.25
CA GLU A 75 0.03 4.20 8.91
C GLU A 75 0.33 5.31 7.90
N ALA A 76 -0.71 5.67 7.15
CA ALA A 76 -0.63 6.69 6.11
C ALA A 76 -0.19 8.06 6.64
N SER A 77 -0.46 8.33 7.92
CA SER A 77 -0.03 9.53 8.63
C SER A 77 -0.49 10.81 7.90
N ALA A 78 0.40 11.73 7.54
CA ALA A 78 0.04 12.92 6.76
C ALA A 78 -0.14 12.65 5.25
N GLY A 79 -0.12 11.39 4.80
CA GLY A 79 -0.44 10.96 3.45
C GLY A 79 0.67 11.17 2.41
N TYR A 80 1.93 11.26 2.83
CA TYR A 80 3.04 11.43 1.89
C TYR A 80 3.18 10.26 0.91
N SER A 81 3.31 9.03 1.42
CA SER A 81 3.35 7.80 0.62
C SER A 81 2.03 7.57 -0.09
N THR A 82 0.92 7.81 0.60
CA THR A 82 -0.43 7.66 0.06
C THR A 82 -0.65 8.47 -1.22
N GLU A 83 -0.23 9.75 -1.24
CA GLU A 83 -0.37 10.60 -2.44
C GLU A 83 0.45 10.06 -3.63
N LEU A 84 1.67 9.59 -3.38
CA LEU A 84 2.52 8.99 -4.41
C LEU A 84 1.91 7.69 -4.96
N LEU A 85 1.40 6.83 -4.09
CA LEU A 85 0.71 5.61 -4.46
C LEU A 85 -0.58 5.90 -5.23
N ALA A 86 -1.38 6.90 -4.79
CA ALA A 86 -2.61 7.30 -5.45
C ALA A 86 -2.36 7.79 -6.90
N ARG A 87 -1.29 8.56 -7.11
CA ARG A 87 -0.85 8.99 -8.45
C ARG A 87 -0.41 7.79 -9.30
N ALA A 88 0.30 6.83 -8.70
CA ALA A 88 0.81 5.67 -9.42
C ALA A 88 -0.30 4.71 -9.85
N VAL A 89 -1.27 4.43 -8.98
CA VAL A 89 -2.40 3.55 -9.35
C VAL A 89 -3.40 4.25 -10.29
N GLY A 90 -3.38 5.58 -10.35
CA GLY A 90 -4.21 6.36 -11.25
C GLY A 90 -5.73 6.23 -10.98
N PRO A 91 -6.59 6.76 -11.88
CA PRO A 91 -8.02 6.87 -11.62
C PRO A 91 -8.78 5.53 -11.62
N THR A 92 -8.18 4.46 -12.11
CA THR A 92 -8.76 3.11 -12.14
C THR A 92 -8.32 2.25 -10.96
N GLY A 93 -7.32 2.70 -10.18
CA GLY A 93 -6.87 2.06 -8.96
C GLY A 93 -7.47 2.69 -7.72
N ILE A 94 -7.19 2.10 -6.56
CA ILE A 94 -7.65 2.60 -5.26
C ILE A 94 -6.54 2.44 -4.22
N VAL A 95 -6.42 3.42 -3.32
CA VAL A 95 -5.53 3.36 -2.16
C VAL A 95 -6.36 3.46 -0.90
N TYR A 96 -6.27 2.46 -0.04
CA TYR A 96 -6.78 2.49 1.32
C TYR A 96 -5.67 3.02 2.22
N ALA A 97 -5.86 4.18 2.81
CA ALA A 97 -4.92 4.84 3.70
C ALA A 97 -5.33 4.56 5.15
N GLN A 98 -4.62 3.65 5.81
CA GLN A 98 -5.00 3.23 7.17
C GLN A 98 -4.22 4.03 8.21
N ASP A 99 -4.95 4.50 9.22
CA ASP A 99 -4.42 5.05 10.46
C ASP A 99 -5.28 4.58 11.65
N SER A 100 -4.69 4.45 12.84
CA SER A 100 -5.50 4.27 14.04
C SER A 100 -6.01 5.62 14.55
N ALA A 101 -7.17 5.61 15.23
CA ALA A 101 -7.74 6.82 15.83
C ALA A 101 -6.75 7.52 16.77
N ALA A 102 -5.97 6.75 17.55
CA ALA A 102 -4.96 7.29 18.47
C ALA A 102 -3.80 7.99 17.72
N VAL A 103 -3.34 7.45 16.59
CA VAL A 103 -2.31 8.09 15.76
C VAL A 103 -2.84 9.38 15.14
N ILE A 104 -4.07 9.37 14.64
CA ILE A 104 -4.70 10.57 14.07
C ILE A 104 -4.77 11.68 15.11
N GLU A 105 -5.34 11.39 16.29
CA GLU A 105 -5.50 12.39 17.35
C GLU A 105 -4.17 12.99 17.80
N ARG A 106 -3.14 12.14 17.95
CA ARG A 106 -1.86 12.53 18.54
C ARG A 106 -0.91 13.21 17.55
N PHE A 107 -0.82 12.72 16.32
CA PHE A 107 0.25 13.09 15.38
C PHE A 107 -0.23 13.65 14.05
N VAL A 108 -1.34 13.14 13.52
CA VAL A 108 -1.80 13.46 12.16
C VAL A 108 -2.71 14.69 12.19
N LYS A 109 -3.69 14.70 13.12
CA LYS A 109 -4.73 15.74 13.20
C LYS A 109 -5.37 15.97 11.83
N ASP A 110 -5.40 17.22 11.37
CA ASP A 110 -6.00 17.64 10.10
C ASP A 110 -5.07 17.52 8.87
N LYS A 111 -3.82 17.08 9.06
CA LYS A 111 -2.82 17.07 7.97
C LYS A 111 -3.23 16.16 6.81
N PHE A 112 -3.76 14.97 7.12
CA PHE A 112 -4.25 14.06 6.10
C PHE A 112 -5.45 14.67 5.35
N ASP A 113 -6.41 15.26 6.07
CA ASP A 113 -7.62 15.85 5.49
C ASP A 113 -7.30 17.03 4.57
N ILE A 114 -6.29 17.84 4.92
CA ILE A 114 -5.77 18.92 4.07
C ILE A 114 -5.23 18.32 2.75
N ARG A 115 -4.41 17.27 2.84
CA ARG A 115 -3.85 16.57 1.67
C ARG A 115 -4.94 15.89 0.83
N ALA A 116 -5.93 15.27 1.47
CA ALA A 116 -7.03 14.56 0.82
C ALA A 116 -7.89 15.45 -0.11
N ARG A 117 -7.83 16.77 0.06
CA ARG A 117 -8.52 17.73 -0.84
C ARG A 117 -7.84 17.87 -2.21
N LYS A 118 -6.61 17.38 -2.38
CA LYS A 118 -5.90 17.44 -3.67
C LYS A 118 -6.59 16.54 -4.72
N PRO A 119 -6.63 16.97 -6.00
CA PRO A 119 -7.16 16.13 -7.09
C PRO A 119 -6.51 14.76 -7.19
N ALA A 120 -5.21 14.64 -6.84
CA ALA A 120 -4.45 13.39 -6.85
C ALA A 120 -4.94 12.36 -5.82
N MET A 121 -5.72 12.79 -4.81
CA MET A 121 -6.21 11.94 -3.73
C MET A 121 -7.65 11.42 -3.94
N LYS A 122 -8.26 11.67 -5.11
CA LYS A 122 -9.67 11.31 -5.36
C LYS A 122 -9.95 9.80 -5.30
N ASN A 123 -8.93 8.99 -5.51
CA ASN A 123 -8.98 7.52 -5.46
C ASN A 123 -8.45 6.96 -4.13
N VAL A 124 -8.41 7.80 -3.09
CA VAL A 124 -7.97 7.41 -1.75
C VAL A 124 -9.18 7.28 -0.82
N VAL A 125 -9.22 6.21 -0.05
CA VAL A 125 -10.16 5.99 1.05
C VAL A 125 -9.40 6.02 2.37
N HIS A 126 -9.68 6.99 3.25
CA HIS A 126 -9.09 7.01 4.58
C HIS A 126 -9.78 5.97 5.47
N VAL A 127 -9.00 5.05 6.01
CA VAL A 127 -9.45 3.90 6.81
C VAL A 127 -9.00 4.09 8.25
N VAL A 128 -9.93 4.44 9.13
CA VAL A 128 -9.65 4.61 10.57
C VAL A 128 -9.93 3.29 11.29
N ARG A 129 -8.88 2.51 11.56
CA ARG A 129 -8.95 1.19 12.21
C ARG A 129 -7.68 0.93 13.00
N ASP A 130 -7.78 0.09 14.04
CA ASP A 130 -6.63 -0.30 14.84
C ASP A 130 -5.64 -1.18 14.04
N PHE A 131 -4.38 -1.19 14.45
CA PHE A 131 -3.32 -1.92 13.73
C PHE A 131 -3.53 -3.44 13.72
N ASP A 132 -4.09 -4.02 14.77
CA ASP A 132 -4.40 -5.45 14.83
C ASP A 132 -5.66 -5.84 14.04
N ASP A 133 -6.42 -4.85 13.55
CA ASP A 133 -7.56 -5.04 12.64
C ASP A 133 -7.60 -4.00 11.51
N PRO A 134 -6.53 -3.86 10.70
CA PRO A 134 -6.35 -2.72 9.80
C PRO A 134 -7.19 -2.80 8.52
N ILE A 135 -7.75 -3.96 8.21
CA ILE A 135 -8.42 -4.23 6.94
C ILE A 135 -9.94 -4.05 7.09
N PRO A 136 -10.60 -3.17 6.32
CA PRO A 136 -12.06 -3.14 6.28
C PRO A 136 -12.66 -4.48 5.87
N PRO A 137 -13.81 -4.89 6.42
CA PRO A 137 -14.39 -6.22 6.18
C PRO A 137 -14.71 -6.53 4.70
N ASP A 138 -14.95 -5.49 3.91
CA ASP A 138 -15.27 -5.56 2.48
C ASP A 138 -14.02 -5.44 1.58
N VAL A 139 -12.82 -5.29 2.17
CA VAL A 139 -11.56 -5.15 1.43
C VAL A 139 -10.80 -6.47 1.41
N SER A 140 -10.55 -6.96 0.21
CA SER A 140 -9.77 -8.16 -0.06
C SER A 140 -9.15 -8.12 -1.45
N GLY A 141 -8.25 -9.06 -1.74
CA GLY A 141 -7.61 -9.15 -3.04
C GLY A 141 -6.72 -7.94 -3.36
N LEU A 142 -6.05 -7.40 -2.33
CA LEU A 142 -5.08 -6.33 -2.49
C LEU A 142 -3.91 -6.80 -3.34
N ASP A 143 -3.45 -5.94 -4.25
CA ASP A 143 -2.24 -6.17 -5.04
C ASP A 143 -0.98 -5.90 -4.23
N LEU A 144 -1.04 -4.87 -3.39
CA LEU A 144 0.09 -4.32 -2.65
C LEU A 144 -0.34 -3.81 -1.28
N ILE A 145 0.49 -4.07 -0.28
CA ILE A 145 0.46 -3.39 1.01
C ILE A 145 1.80 -2.69 1.21
N THR A 146 1.79 -1.43 1.65
CA THR A 146 2.98 -0.67 2.05
C THR A 146 2.91 -0.37 3.54
N PHE A 147 4.07 -0.45 4.23
CA PHE A 147 4.19 -0.10 5.64
C PHE A 147 5.55 0.57 5.85
N PHE A 148 5.57 1.90 5.78
CA PHE A 148 6.79 2.68 5.69
C PHE A 148 7.07 3.48 6.95
N PHE A 149 8.21 3.18 7.60
CA PHE A 149 8.78 3.94 8.72
C PHE A 149 7.88 4.02 9.95
N ALA A 150 7.14 2.96 10.24
CA ALA A 150 6.20 2.91 11.34
C ALA A 150 6.09 1.52 12.01
N TYR A 151 6.72 0.48 11.47
CA TYR A 151 6.70 -0.83 12.12
C TYR A 151 7.39 -0.79 13.51
N HIS A 152 8.43 0.03 13.67
CA HIS A 152 9.06 0.23 14.97
C HIS A 152 8.06 0.80 16.00
N ASP A 153 7.15 1.70 15.61
CA ASP A 153 6.18 2.30 16.52
C ASP A 153 5.21 1.27 17.09
N ILE A 154 4.70 0.35 16.28
CA ILE A 154 3.78 -0.69 16.75
C ILE A 154 4.44 -1.71 17.68
N THR A 155 5.78 -1.75 17.76
CA THR A 155 6.48 -2.68 18.66
C THR A 155 6.38 -2.31 20.14
N TYR A 156 6.14 -1.03 20.45
CA TYR A 156 5.91 -0.55 21.81
C TYR A 156 4.49 -0.08 22.09
N MET A 157 3.62 -0.12 21.08
CA MET A 157 2.18 0.01 21.25
C MET A 157 1.56 -1.33 21.66
N GLU A 158 0.40 -1.33 22.26
CA GLU A 158 -0.37 -2.54 22.60
C GLU A 158 -1.03 -3.13 21.34
N VAL A 159 -0.21 -3.58 20.37
CA VAL A 159 -0.66 -4.17 19.10
C VAL A 159 -0.36 -5.66 19.06
N ASP A 160 -1.36 -6.48 18.76
CA ASP A 160 -1.18 -7.90 18.43
C ASP A 160 -0.58 -8.03 17.01
N ARG A 161 0.76 -7.83 16.91
CA ARG A 161 1.49 -7.90 15.62
C ARG A 161 1.33 -9.24 14.89
N PRO A 162 1.34 -10.42 15.56
CA PRO A 162 1.01 -11.68 14.91
C PRO A 162 -0.36 -11.67 14.22
N THR A 163 -1.40 -11.15 14.88
CA THR A 163 -2.74 -11.02 14.29
C THR A 163 -2.76 -10.02 13.15
N MET A 164 -2.13 -8.84 13.31
CA MET A 164 -2.00 -7.85 12.25
C MET A 164 -1.35 -8.44 10.99
N ASN A 165 -0.18 -9.08 11.15
CA ASN A 165 0.57 -9.66 10.04
C ASN A 165 -0.23 -10.74 9.30
N LYS A 166 -0.98 -11.59 10.02
CA LYS A 166 -1.88 -12.58 9.42
C LYS A 166 -3.03 -11.95 8.65
N LYS A 167 -3.63 -10.87 9.16
CA LYS A 167 -4.69 -10.12 8.47
C LYS A 167 -4.18 -9.46 7.20
N MET A 168 -2.99 -8.85 7.22
CA MET A 168 -2.34 -8.31 6.03
C MET A 168 -2.10 -9.41 4.98
N LEU A 169 -1.56 -10.56 5.39
CA LEU A 169 -1.38 -11.70 4.49
C LEU A 169 -2.71 -12.16 3.89
N ALA A 170 -3.76 -12.31 4.71
CA ALA A 170 -5.07 -12.75 4.24
C ALA A 170 -5.67 -11.79 3.20
N ALA A 171 -5.54 -10.48 3.40
CA ALA A 171 -6.10 -9.44 2.54
C ALA A 171 -5.43 -9.35 1.16
N LEU A 172 -4.17 -9.76 1.03
CA LEU A 172 -3.48 -9.81 -0.26
C LEU A 172 -4.05 -10.92 -1.15
N LYS A 173 -4.09 -10.68 -2.46
CA LYS A 173 -4.28 -11.74 -3.45
C LYS A 173 -3.09 -12.72 -3.43
N PRO A 174 -3.24 -13.98 -3.86
CA PRO A 174 -2.10 -14.86 -4.10
C PRO A 174 -1.08 -14.17 -5.01
N GLY A 175 0.20 -14.20 -4.64
CA GLY A 175 1.27 -13.48 -5.35
C GLY A 175 1.32 -11.96 -5.12
N GLY A 176 0.41 -11.39 -4.32
CA GLY A 176 0.45 -9.98 -3.91
C GLY A 176 1.64 -9.68 -2.98
N PHE A 177 2.01 -8.39 -2.87
CA PHE A 177 3.22 -7.98 -2.17
C PHE A 177 2.94 -7.14 -0.92
N LEU A 178 3.79 -7.31 0.09
CA LEU A 178 3.96 -6.40 1.21
C LEU A 178 5.36 -5.79 1.13
N ILE A 179 5.44 -4.45 1.15
CA ILE A 179 6.70 -3.73 1.21
C ILE A 179 6.81 -3.06 2.58
N ILE A 180 7.89 -3.35 3.28
CA ILE A 180 8.24 -2.71 4.54
C ILE A 180 9.55 -1.95 4.39
N ALA A 181 9.55 -0.71 4.86
CA ALA A 181 10.77 0.06 5.08
C ALA A 181 10.77 0.59 6.49
N ASP A 182 11.91 0.48 7.20
CA ASP A 182 12.02 1.06 8.53
C ASP A 182 13.49 1.39 8.89
N HIS A 183 13.66 2.12 9.98
CA HIS A 183 14.94 2.56 10.50
C HIS A 183 15.64 1.40 11.23
N SER A 184 16.86 1.08 10.79
CA SER A 184 17.63 -0.03 11.35
C SER A 184 18.11 0.27 12.77
N ALA A 185 17.82 -0.64 13.72
CA ALA A 185 18.54 -0.73 14.99
C ALA A 185 19.84 -1.53 14.84
N ARG A 186 20.69 -1.52 15.86
CA ARG A 186 21.89 -2.34 15.90
C ARG A 186 21.52 -3.81 16.13
N PRO A 187 22.33 -4.74 15.63
CA PRO A 187 22.18 -6.16 15.99
C PRO A 187 22.17 -6.35 17.52
N GLY A 188 21.17 -7.08 18.02
CA GLY A 188 20.96 -7.33 19.44
C GLY A 188 20.10 -6.32 20.18
N ASP A 189 19.76 -5.17 19.59
CA ASP A 189 18.84 -4.20 20.20
C ASP A 189 17.37 -4.65 20.12
N GLY A 190 17.03 -5.52 19.16
CA GLY A 190 15.66 -6.02 18.97
C GLY A 190 14.67 -4.90 18.79
N VAL A 191 13.71 -4.81 19.73
CA VAL A 191 12.69 -3.73 19.80
C VAL A 191 12.94 -2.77 20.97
N SER A 192 13.98 -2.98 21.77
CA SER A 192 14.21 -2.25 23.04
C SER A 192 14.41 -0.75 22.85
N VAL A 193 14.93 -0.35 21.68
CA VAL A 193 15.22 1.04 21.34
C VAL A 193 14.10 1.71 20.50
N ALA A 194 13.04 0.97 20.17
CA ALA A 194 11.99 1.48 19.29
C ALA A 194 11.33 2.75 19.81
N LYS A 195 10.97 2.78 21.09
CA LYS A 195 10.32 3.95 21.73
C LYS A 195 11.24 5.17 21.87
N THR A 196 12.56 4.96 21.97
CA THR A 196 13.54 6.01 22.27
C THR A 196 14.28 6.49 21.04
N LEU A 197 14.72 5.57 20.19
CA LEU A 197 15.48 5.88 18.98
C LEU A 197 14.62 5.83 17.70
N HIS A 198 13.39 5.31 17.78
CA HIS A 198 12.52 5.05 16.61
C HIS A 198 13.22 4.15 15.59
N ARG A 199 13.78 3.03 16.08
CA ARG A 199 14.49 2.04 15.29
C ARG A 199 14.04 0.63 15.69
N VAL A 200 14.06 -0.29 14.75
CA VAL A 200 13.79 -1.71 15.00
C VAL A 200 14.86 -2.57 14.33
N GLU A 201 15.24 -3.66 14.97
CA GLU A 201 16.16 -4.60 14.36
C GLU A 201 15.47 -5.34 13.20
N GLU A 202 16.07 -5.32 12.02
CA GLU A 202 15.53 -5.92 10.81
C GLU A 202 15.19 -7.40 10.98
N SER A 203 16.01 -8.13 11.75
CA SER A 203 15.81 -9.56 12.04
C SER A 203 14.47 -9.85 12.72
N ILE A 204 13.99 -8.94 13.58
CA ILE A 204 12.68 -9.06 14.25
C ILE A 204 11.55 -8.96 13.20
N VAL A 205 11.62 -7.96 12.33
CA VAL A 205 10.61 -7.76 11.27
C VAL A 205 10.57 -8.98 10.34
N ARG A 206 11.74 -9.50 9.96
CA ARG A 206 11.84 -10.73 9.14
C ARG A 206 11.18 -11.90 9.83
N GLN A 207 11.54 -12.16 11.07
CA GLN A 207 11.01 -13.29 11.85
C GLN A 207 9.48 -13.21 11.98
N GLU A 208 8.93 -12.05 12.31
CA GLU A 208 7.49 -11.85 12.52
C GLU A 208 6.69 -12.02 11.22
N LEU A 209 7.18 -11.51 10.10
CA LEU A 209 6.50 -11.64 8.81
C LEU A 209 6.59 -13.06 8.23
N GLU A 210 7.74 -13.71 8.34
CA GLU A 210 7.91 -15.10 7.92
C GLU A 210 7.05 -16.05 8.76
N ALA A 211 6.95 -15.80 10.08
CA ALA A 211 6.06 -16.55 10.98
C ALA A 211 4.56 -16.36 10.62
N ALA A 212 4.18 -15.23 10.04
CA ALA A 212 2.83 -15.01 9.51
C ALA A 212 2.57 -15.71 8.17
N GLY A 213 3.63 -16.18 7.47
CA GLY A 213 3.54 -16.92 6.21
C GLY A 213 3.97 -16.12 4.96
N PHE A 214 4.49 -14.92 5.13
CA PHE A 214 5.10 -14.16 4.04
C PHE A 214 6.42 -14.79 3.59
N LYS A 215 6.78 -14.60 2.31
CA LYS A 215 8.09 -14.99 1.77
C LYS A 215 8.87 -13.75 1.36
N LEU A 216 10.05 -13.54 1.92
CA LEU A 216 10.96 -12.51 1.45
C LEU A 216 11.41 -12.84 0.01
N VAL A 217 11.28 -11.90 -0.90
CA VAL A 217 11.61 -12.08 -2.32
C VAL A 217 12.62 -11.08 -2.86
N GLU A 218 12.76 -9.91 -2.20
CA GLU A 218 13.71 -8.88 -2.65
C GLU A 218 14.09 -7.95 -1.49
N GLU A 219 15.31 -7.40 -1.53
CA GLU A 219 15.84 -6.41 -0.58
C GLU A 219 16.31 -5.16 -1.33
N GLY A 220 15.85 -4.00 -0.87
CA GLY A 220 16.27 -2.71 -1.41
C GLY A 220 17.47 -2.13 -0.66
N ASN A 221 18.53 -1.77 -1.37
CA ASN A 221 19.75 -1.22 -0.77
C ASN A 221 19.86 0.31 -0.86
N PHE A 222 18.88 0.96 -1.50
CA PHE A 222 18.96 2.38 -1.84
C PHE A 222 18.78 3.33 -0.66
N LEU A 223 18.35 2.82 0.51
CA LEU A 223 18.26 3.58 1.77
C LEU A 223 19.28 3.12 2.83
N ARG A 224 20.16 2.20 2.46
CA ARG A 224 21.22 1.73 3.37
C ARG A 224 22.30 2.80 3.53
N ASN A 225 22.72 2.99 4.78
CA ASN A 225 23.85 3.84 5.12
C ASN A 225 24.73 3.17 6.19
N PRO A 226 25.85 2.55 5.79
CA PRO A 226 26.76 1.88 6.73
C PRO A 226 27.47 2.86 7.68
N GLU A 227 27.49 4.17 7.38
CA GLU A 227 28.08 5.21 8.24
C GLU A 227 27.17 5.60 9.41
N ASP A 228 25.89 5.20 9.43
CA ASP A 228 24.99 5.45 10.55
C ASP A 228 25.35 4.51 11.72
N PRO A 229 25.79 5.03 12.88
CA PRO A 229 26.11 4.20 14.04
C PRO A 229 24.85 3.62 14.71
N ARG A 230 23.65 4.07 14.32
CA ARG A 230 22.34 3.65 14.84
C ARG A 230 22.16 3.87 16.35
N GLU A 231 22.85 4.87 16.90
CA GLU A 231 22.87 5.21 18.33
C GLU A 231 21.99 6.41 18.69
N ALA A 232 21.57 7.18 17.68
CA ALA A 232 20.76 8.36 17.86
C ALA A 232 19.33 8.17 17.34
N ALA A 233 18.40 8.97 17.89
CA ALA A 233 17.03 9.03 17.39
C ALA A 233 16.99 9.58 15.95
N VAL A 234 16.09 9.04 15.14
CA VAL A 234 16.03 9.26 13.68
C VAL A 234 15.64 10.68 13.24
N PHE A 235 15.12 11.52 14.13
CA PHE A 235 14.50 12.79 13.77
C PHE A 235 15.45 13.93 13.37
N ARG A 236 16.69 13.92 13.88
CA ARG A 236 17.71 14.94 13.59
C ARG A 236 19.08 14.29 13.47
N PRO A 237 19.26 13.39 12.50
CA PRO A 237 20.49 12.65 12.36
C PRO A 237 21.61 13.56 11.86
N GLN A 238 22.84 13.31 12.36
CA GLN A 238 24.06 13.99 11.86
C GLN A 238 24.52 13.39 10.53
N VAL A 239 24.22 12.13 10.30
CA VAL A 239 24.38 11.41 9.03
C VAL A 239 23.02 10.82 8.63
N PRO A 240 22.76 10.55 7.34
CA PRO A 240 21.52 9.88 6.94
C PRO A 240 21.30 8.59 7.72
N ASN A 241 20.07 8.33 8.15
CA ASN A 241 19.75 7.09 8.84
C ASN A 241 19.99 5.88 7.92
N ASP A 242 20.45 4.76 8.50
CA ASP A 242 20.39 3.47 7.85
C ASP A 242 18.96 2.94 7.93
N GLU A 243 18.42 2.57 6.78
CA GLU A 243 17.03 2.09 6.66
C GLU A 243 17.02 0.82 5.80
N PHE A 244 16.29 -0.19 6.23
CA PHE A 244 16.06 -1.38 5.43
C PHE A 244 14.78 -1.24 4.61
N VAL A 245 14.76 -1.87 3.43
CA VAL A 245 13.57 -1.98 2.57
C VAL A 245 13.43 -3.43 2.15
N LEU A 246 12.32 -4.06 2.52
CA LEU A 246 12.07 -5.47 2.31
C LEU A 246 10.79 -5.67 1.52
N LYS A 247 10.83 -6.58 0.54
CA LYS A 247 9.68 -6.97 -0.26
C LYS A 247 9.32 -8.42 0.02
N TYR A 248 8.13 -8.59 0.53
CA TYR A 248 7.55 -9.89 0.83
C TYR A 248 6.43 -10.22 -0.16
N GLN A 249 6.24 -11.49 -0.40
CA GLN A 249 5.16 -12.00 -1.24
C GLN A 249 4.25 -12.95 -0.47
N LYS A 250 2.94 -12.82 -0.67
CA LYS A 250 1.99 -13.88 -0.31
C LYS A 250 2.20 -15.04 -1.25
N PRO A 251 2.41 -16.28 -0.77
CA PRO A 251 2.47 -17.48 -1.62
C PRO A 251 1.28 -17.58 -2.58
N LEU A 252 1.51 -18.25 -3.74
CA LEU A 252 0.49 -18.53 -4.74
C LEU A 252 -0.56 -19.51 -4.23
#